data_205b6b44ebb4dc090ba3156b521675e6
#
_entry.id   205b6b44ebb4dc090ba3156b521675e6
#
_cell.length_a   1.000
_cell.length_b   1.000
_cell.length_c   1.000
_cell.angle_alpha   90.00
_cell.angle_beta   90.00
_cell.angle_gamma   90.00
#
_symmetry.space_group_name_H-M   'P 1'
#
loop_
_entity.id
_entity.type
_entity.pdbx_description
1 polymer ?
#
loop_
_entity_poly.entity_id
_entity_poly.type
_entity_poly.pdbx_seq_one_letter_code
_entity_poly.pdbx_strand_id
1 'polypeptide(L)'
;MNQGKALPDKPIVITFDDGYLSNYEYAWPILEKYGMVATIFMVGATTGNTEHYKDTAYPITPHFSYEQGAEMVASGVISLQSHTYDMHQWGPYESTDQPRETILPLEGESEADYRASLSADCQKIRQAIQNGTGEENVHVIAYPSGRYNSLAQVTLLENGFDISFTTEEGTNTLIKGQPQSLLGLHRYNMNQSVSVEQLMEWVSPARG
;
A
#
# COMPACT_ATOMS: atom_id res chain seq x y z
N MET A 1 4.67 16.16 -7.25
CA MET A 1 4.31 16.68 -8.59
C MET A 1 3.70 18.07 -8.56
N ASN A 2 2.90 18.40 -7.59
CA ASN A 2 2.26 19.71 -7.47
C ASN A 2 3.23 20.89 -7.18
N GLN A 3 4.48 20.63 -6.81
CA GLN A 3 5.50 21.64 -6.51
C GLN A 3 6.42 21.97 -7.69
N GLY A 4 6.12 21.51 -8.88
CA GLY A 4 6.88 21.84 -10.09
C GLY A 4 8.26 21.17 -10.22
N LYS A 5 8.64 20.26 -9.31
CA LYS A 5 9.86 19.46 -9.51
C LYS A 5 9.68 18.51 -10.68
N ALA A 6 10.64 18.50 -11.59
CA ALA A 6 10.69 17.48 -12.67
C ALA A 6 10.98 16.11 -12.06
N LEU A 7 10.33 15.08 -12.58
CA LEU A 7 10.72 13.70 -12.31
C LEU A 7 12.06 13.40 -12.99
N PRO A 8 12.85 12.42 -12.50
CA PRO A 8 13.98 11.91 -13.25
C PRO A 8 13.54 11.38 -14.62
N ASP A 9 14.46 11.23 -15.56
CA ASP A 9 14.16 10.76 -16.93
C ASP A 9 13.52 9.36 -16.98
N LYS A 10 13.83 8.51 -15.97
CA LYS A 10 13.28 7.15 -15.83
C LYS A 10 12.89 6.94 -14.37
N PRO A 11 11.74 7.48 -13.93
CA PRO A 11 11.32 7.34 -12.54
C PRO A 11 10.84 5.91 -12.29
N ILE A 12 11.37 5.29 -11.25
CA ILE A 12 10.97 3.97 -10.74
C ILE A 12 10.52 4.15 -9.29
N VAL A 13 9.41 3.53 -8.95
CA VAL A 13 8.92 3.45 -7.57
C VAL A 13 8.98 1.99 -7.13
N ILE A 14 9.67 1.73 -6.02
CA ILE A 14 9.71 0.41 -5.40
C ILE A 14 8.64 0.37 -4.33
N THR A 15 7.79 -0.67 -4.35
CA THR A 15 6.71 -0.82 -3.39
C THR A 15 6.67 -2.23 -2.82
N PHE A 16 6.22 -2.33 -1.55
CA PHE A 16 5.91 -3.59 -0.89
C PHE A 16 4.52 -3.47 -0.27
N ASP A 17 3.75 -4.55 -0.31
CA ASP A 17 2.43 -4.59 0.30
C ASP A 17 2.47 -5.38 1.64
N ASP A 18 1.38 -5.31 2.40
CA ASP A 18 1.06 -6.02 3.64
C ASP A 18 1.86 -5.63 4.89
N GLY A 19 3.10 -5.20 4.78
CA GLY A 19 3.90 -4.85 5.96
C GLY A 19 4.57 -6.04 6.64
N TYR A 20 5.01 -7.04 5.88
CA TYR A 20 5.69 -8.22 6.42
C TYR A 20 7.00 -7.86 7.12
N LEU A 21 7.33 -8.61 8.19
CA LEU A 21 8.58 -8.46 8.95
C LEU A 21 9.83 -8.58 8.05
N SER A 22 9.75 -9.37 6.98
CA SER A 22 10.82 -9.50 5.99
C SER A 22 11.16 -8.18 5.28
N ASN A 23 10.25 -7.20 5.24
CA ASN A 23 10.56 -5.88 4.71
C ASN A 23 11.55 -5.13 5.62
N TYR A 24 11.40 -5.27 6.93
CA TYR A 24 12.32 -4.73 7.93
C TYR A 24 13.66 -5.49 7.95
N GLU A 25 13.61 -6.82 7.99
CA GLU A 25 14.80 -7.65 8.16
C GLU A 25 15.70 -7.71 6.92
N TYR A 26 15.13 -7.67 5.71
CA TYR A 26 15.87 -7.90 4.47
C TYR A 26 15.77 -6.75 3.48
N ALA A 27 14.57 -6.24 3.18
CA ALA A 27 14.41 -5.24 2.14
C ALA A 27 15.03 -3.89 2.54
N TRP A 28 14.73 -3.38 3.74
CA TRP A 28 15.26 -2.11 4.23
C TRP A 28 16.80 -2.05 4.23
N PRO A 29 17.56 -2.99 4.84
CA PRO A 29 19.02 -2.95 4.80
C PRO A 29 19.61 -3.01 3.40
N ILE A 30 18.95 -3.73 2.48
CA ILE A 30 19.38 -3.78 1.08
C ILE A 30 19.16 -2.43 0.40
N LEU A 31 17.98 -1.83 0.56
CA LEU A 31 17.67 -0.51 0.00
C LEU A 31 18.65 0.56 0.51
N GLU A 32 18.89 0.59 1.83
CA GLU A 32 19.86 1.51 2.45
C GLU A 32 21.26 1.32 1.87
N LYS A 33 21.74 0.08 1.79
CA LYS A 33 23.05 -0.26 1.21
C LYS A 33 23.25 0.28 -0.21
N TYR A 34 22.18 0.27 -1.02
CA TYR A 34 22.24 0.73 -2.41
C TYR A 34 21.75 2.17 -2.62
N GLY A 35 21.45 2.91 -1.55
CA GLY A 35 20.96 4.29 -1.61
C GLY A 35 19.61 4.42 -2.31
N MET A 36 18.78 3.38 -2.23
CA MET A 36 17.45 3.32 -2.82
C MET A 36 16.39 3.64 -1.76
N VAL A 37 15.22 4.08 -2.19
CA VAL A 37 14.07 4.34 -1.33
C VAL A 37 12.87 3.52 -1.78
N ALA A 38 11.95 3.21 -0.87
CA ALA A 38 10.74 2.47 -1.19
C ALA A 38 9.53 2.94 -0.38
N THR A 39 8.35 2.53 -0.81
CA THR A 39 7.10 2.68 -0.07
C THR A 39 6.60 1.31 0.38
N ILE A 40 6.21 1.18 1.65
CA ILE A 40 5.54 -0.02 2.16
C ILE A 40 4.09 0.34 2.48
N PHE A 41 3.16 -0.39 1.88
CA PHE A 41 1.73 -0.30 2.17
C PHE A 41 1.40 -1.31 3.27
N MET A 42 1.15 -0.83 4.48
CA MET A 42 0.95 -1.69 5.63
C MET A 42 -0.53 -1.87 5.97
N VAL A 43 -0.90 -3.05 6.46
CA VAL A 43 -2.22 -3.36 7.00
C VAL A 43 -2.21 -3.06 8.51
N GLY A 44 -3.04 -2.11 8.95
CA GLY A 44 -2.99 -1.64 10.33
C GLY A 44 -3.35 -2.72 11.36
N ALA A 45 -4.35 -3.54 11.08
CA ALA A 45 -4.87 -4.55 12.00
C ALA A 45 -3.91 -5.74 12.25
N THR A 46 -2.95 -5.97 11.35
CA THR A 46 -1.97 -7.07 11.47
C THR A 46 -0.58 -6.59 11.85
N THR A 47 -0.35 -5.29 11.92
CA THR A 47 0.94 -4.69 12.29
C THR A 47 1.37 -5.16 13.67
N GLY A 48 2.59 -5.70 13.77
CA GLY A 48 3.16 -6.26 15.00
C GLY A 48 2.76 -7.70 15.30
N ASN A 49 1.88 -8.31 14.52
CA ASN A 49 1.51 -9.70 14.69
C ASN A 49 2.61 -10.61 14.10
N THR A 50 3.21 -11.45 14.94
CA THR A 50 4.33 -12.30 14.53
C THR A 50 4.00 -13.79 14.50
N GLU A 51 3.02 -14.22 15.25
CA GLU A 51 2.65 -15.63 15.40
C GLU A 51 1.21 -15.92 14.96
N HIS A 52 0.28 -15.03 15.34
CA HIS A 52 -1.14 -15.25 15.13
C HIS A 52 -1.81 -14.07 14.43
N TYR A 53 -2.82 -14.39 13.62
CA TYR A 53 -3.66 -13.40 12.93
C TYR A 53 -4.59 -12.73 13.93
N LYS A 54 -4.38 -11.43 14.18
CA LYS A 54 -5.13 -10.65 15.18
C LYS A 54 -5.20 -11.41 16.54
N ASP A 55 -6.35 -11.42 17.18
CA ASP A 55 -6.61 -12.13 18.46
C ASP A 55 -7.08 -13.58 18.26
N THR A 56 -6.66 -14.24 17.18
CA THR A 56 -7.05 -15.63 16.87
C THR A 56 -5.91 -16.61 17.16
N ALA A 57 -6.20 -17.91 17.06
CA ALA A 57 -5.19 -18.98 17.13
C ALA A 57 -4.63 -19.35 15.72
N TYR A 58 -5.07 -18.68 14.66
CA TYR A 58 -4.59 -18.96 13.30
C TYR A 58 -3.21 -18.35 13.06
N PRO A 59 -2.29 -19.08 12.43
CA PRO A 59 -0.95 -18.57 12.16
C PRO A 59 -0.99 -17.43 11.13
N ILE A 60 -0.04 -16.50 11.25
CA ILE A 60 0.17 -15.42 10.30
C ILE A 60 1.64 -15.39 9.83
N THR A 61 1.87 -14.93 8.60
CA THR A 61 3.20 -14.49 8.19
C THR A 61 3.59 -13.27 9.05
N PRO A 62 4.76 -13.27 9.73
CA PRO A 62 5.13 -12.19 10.63
C PRO A 62 5.10 -10.80 9.97
N HIS A 63 4.54 -9.81 10.68
CA HIS A 63 4.51 -8.39 10.30
C HIS A 63 5.42 -7.59 11.22
N PHE A 64 6.06 -6.54 10.69
CA PHE A 64 6.86 -5.63 11.50
C PHE A 64 5.99 -4.82 12.47
N SER A 65 6.56 -4.38 13.59
CA SER A 65 5.87 -3.55 14.57
C SER A 65 5.89 -2.06 14.19
N TYR A 66 5.07 -1.25 14.86
CA TYR A 66 5.09 0.21 14.68
C TYR A 66 6.45 0.82 15.05
N GLU A 67 7.15 0.28 16.07
CA GLU A 67 8.49 0.72 16.46
C GLU A 67 9.50 0.44 15.35
N GLN A 68 9.47 -0.75 14.75
CA GLN A 68 10.30 -1.11 13.58
C GLN A 68 9.94 -0.21 12.38
N GLY A 69 8.67 0.09 12.19
CA GLY A 69 8.20 1.07 11.21
C GLY A 69 8.80 2.46 11.44
N ALA A 70 8.85 2.92 12.70
CA ALA A 70 9.44 4.21 13.06
C ALA A 70 10.94 4.27 12.74
N GLU A 71 11.69 3.20 12.97
CA GLU A 71 13.11 3.11 12.60
C GLU A 71 13.30 3.25 11.09
N MET A 72 12.48 2.54 10.30
CA MET A 72 12.53 2.62 8.84
C MET A 72 12.19 4.02 8.30
N VAL A 73 11.16 4.68 8.86
CA VAL A 73 10.78 6.06 8.49
C VAL A 73 11.88 7.05 8.89
N ALA A 74 12.43 6.93 10.09
CA ALA A 74 13.49 7.81 10.59
C ALA A 74 14.79 7.73 9.75
N SER A 75 15.05 6.59 9.10
CA SER A 75 16.20 6.44 8.18
C SER A 75 16.03 7.25 6.88
N GLY A 76 14.81 7.67 6.53
CA GLY A 76 14.50 8.32 5.26
C GLY A 76 14.52 7.39 4.05
N VAL A 77 14.68 6.08 4.25
CA VAL A 77 14.70 5.06 3.18
C VAL A 77 13.31 4.56 2.86
N ILE A 78 12.43 4.45 3.86
CA ILE A 78 11.07 3.91 3.71
C ILE A 78 10.03 4.99 4.02
N SER A 79 9.02 5.09 3.16
CA SER A 79 7.74 5.76 3.45
C SER A 79 6.68 4.71 3.74
N LEU A 80 5.94 4.86 4.84
CA LEU A 80 4.86 3.95 5.23
C LEU A 80 3.52 4.54 4.81
N GLN A 81 2.74 3.76 4.06
CA GLN A 81 1.49 4.19 3.45
C GLN A 81 0.39 3.13 3.67
N SER A 82 -0.82 3.41 3.23
CA SER A 82 -1.99 2.60 3.53
C SER A 82 -2.13 1.35 2.64
N HIS A 83 -2.36 0.20 3.28
CA HIS A 83 -3.01 -0.95 2.64
C HIS A 83 -4.35 -1.26 3.35
N THR A 84 -5.03 -0.21 3.86
CA THR A 84 -6.17 -0.18 4.77
C THR A 84 -5.80 -0.50 6.22
N TYR A 85 -6.69 -0.14 7.17
CA TYR A 85 -6.52 -0.59 8.55
C TYR A 85 -6.97 -2.04 8.69
N ASP A 86 -8.22 -2.37 8.29
CA ASP A 86 -8.83 -3.70 8.44
C ASP A 86 -9.79 -4.05 7.28
N MET A 87 -9.54 -3.54 6.06
CA MET A 87 -10.27 -3.91 4.84
C MET A 87 -9.43 -4.76 3.88
N HIS A 88 -8.51 -5.55 4.45
CA HIS A 88 -7.78 -6.63 3.80
C HIS A 88 -7.81 -7.87 4.70
N GLN A 89 -9.01 -8.27 5.07
CA GLN A 89 -9.25 -9.38 5.98
C GLN A 89 -8.99 -10.72 5.29
N TRP A 90 -8.51 -11.69 6.05
CA TRP A 90 -8.42 -13.08 5.59
C TRP A 90 -9.68 -13.83 5.99
N GLY A 91 -10.64 -13.94 5.06
CA GLY A 91 -11.98 -14.45 5.29
C GLY A 91 -12.06 -15.73 6.13
N PRO A 92 -11.23 -16.77 5.87
CA PRO A 92 -11.23 -18.01 6.67
C PRO A 92 -10.90 -17.82 8.16
N TYR A 93 -10.30 -16.69 8.55
CA TYR A 93 -9.88 -16.41 9.93
C TYR A 93 -10.77 -15.38 10.65
N GLU A 94 -11.72 -14.82 9.93
CA GLU A 94 -12.68 -13.86 10.49
C GLU A 94 -13.90 -14.57 11.06
N SER A 95 -14.49 -14.00 12.11
CA SER A 95 -15.69 -14.52 12.77
C SER A 95 -17.00 -13.99 12.18
N THR A 96 -16.95 -13.41 10.98
CA THR A 96 -18.10 -12.83 10.26
C THR A 96 -18.39 -13.60 8.98
N ASP A 97 -19.65 -13.68 8.58
CA ASP A 97 -20.06 -14.29 7.32
C ASP A 97 -19.73 -13.41 6.08
N GLN A 98 -19.41 -12.14 6.30
CA GLN A 98 -19.02 -11.19 5.26
C GLN A 98 -17.73 -10.46 5.65
N PRO A 99 -16.55 -11.09 5.51
CA PRO A 99 -15.27 -10.44 5.76
C PRO A 99 -14.97 -9.39 4.68
N ARG A 100 -14.35 -8.29 5.07
CA ARG A 100 -13.87 -7.26 4.14
C ARG A 100 -12.49 -7.63 3.61
N GLU A 101 -12.45 -8.51 2.63
CA GLU A 101 -11.21 -8.94 1.97
C GLU A 101 -10.63 -7.88 1.03
N THR A 102 -11.44 -6.88 0.66
CA THR A 102 -11.08 -5.76 -0.22
C THR A 102 -11.83 -4.51 0.18
N ILE A 103 -11.48 -3.37 -0.41
CA ILE A 103 -12.18 -2.09 -0.20
C ILE A 103 -13.53 -1.98 -0.92
N LEU A 104 -14.00 -3.03 -1.57
CA LEU A 104 -15.31 -2.99 -2.24
C LEU A 104 -16.47 -3.04 -1.22
N PRO A 105 -17.66 -2.52 -1.57
CA PRO A 105 -18.85 -2.69 -0.75
C PRO A 105 -19.17 -4.16 -0.49
N LEU A 106 -19.68 -4.47 0.69
CA LEU A 106 -20.24 -5.79 0.99
C LEU A 106 -21.60 -5.99 0.28
N GLU A 107 -21.99 -7.23 0.09
CA GLU A 107 -23.31 -7.55 -0.48
C GLU A 107 -24.43 -6.96 0.40
N GLY A 108 -25.32 -6.20 -0.21
CA GLY A 108 -26.44 -5.53 0.47
C GLY A 108 -26.06 -4.30 1.30
N GLU A 109 -24.80 -3.90 1.34
CA GLU A 109 -24.37 -2.69 2.04
C GLU A 109 -24.87 -1.44 1.31
N SER A 110 -25.48 -0.48 2.04
CA SER A 110 -25.87 0.79 1.45
C SER A 110 -24.64 1.65 1.11
N GLU A 111 -24.78 2.53 0.11
CA GLU A 111 -23.69 3.48 -0.23
C GLU A 111 -23.28 4.34 0.99
N ALA A 112 -24.25 4.74 1.80
CA ALA A 112 -23.98 5.55 2.99
C ALA A 112 -23.17 4.80 4.04
N ASP A 113 -23.53 3.54 4.34
CA ASP A 113 -22.82 2.70 5.29
C ASP A 113 -21.43 2.35 4.78
N TYR A 114 -21.31 2.04 3.48
CA TYR A 114 -20.03 1.78 2.85
C TYR A 114 -19.08 2.99 2.95
N ARG A 115 -19.55 4.18 2.58
CA ARG A 115 -18.75 5.42 2.69
C ARG A 115 -18.32 5.68 4.12
N ALA A 116 -19.20 5.48 5.10
CA ALA A 116 -18.87 5.63 6.51
C ALA A 116 -17.81 4.63 6.95
N SER A 117 -17.95 3.36 6.57
CA SER A 117 -17.00 2.28 6.89
C SER A 117 -15.61 2.55 6.29
N LEU A 118 -15.53 2.86 4.99
CA LEU A 118 -14.25 3.15 4.33
C LEU A 118 -13.61 4.43 4.87
N SER A 119 -14.39 5.47 5.16
CA SER A 119 -13.87 6.70 5.75
C SER A 119 -13.31 6.48 7.16
N ALA A 120 -13.97 5.67 7.98
CA ALA A 120 -13.47 5.30 9.30
C ALA A 120 -12.16 4.50 9.22
N ASP A 121 -12.07 3.55 8.30
CA ASP A 121 -10.84 2.79 8.05
C ASP A 121 -9.68 3.70 7.59
N CYS A 122 -9.93 4.62 6.65
CA CYS A 122 -8.98 5.62 6.18
C CYS A 122 -8.43 6.49 7.31
N GLN A 123 -9.29 6.94 8.22
CA GLN A 123 -8.88 7.75 9.37
C GLN A 123 -8.04 6.91 10.34
N LYS A 124 -8.46 5.68 10.59
CA LYS A 124 -7.80 4.77 11.53
C LYS A 124 -6.40 4.39 11.08
N ILE A 125 -6.23 4.00 9.81
CA ILE A 125 -4.91 3.66 9.28
C ILE A 125 -3.98 4.87 9.28
N ARG A 126 -4.46 6.06 8.87
CA ARG A 126 -3.65 7.28 8.90
C ARG A 126 -3.18 7.59 10.31
N GLN A 127 -4.07 7.59 11.29
CA GLN A 127 -3.71 7.84 12.70
C GLN A 127 -2.74 6.79 13.24
N ALA A 128 -2.96 5.53 12.92
CA ALA A 128 -2.09 4.44 13.36
C ALA A 128 -0.66 4.60 12.82
N ILE A 129 -0.52 4.89 11.53
CA ILE A 129 0.79 5.12 10.91
C ILE A 129 1.44 6.38 11.50
N GLN A 130 0.75 7.52 11.52
CA GLN A 130 1.29 8.77 12.03
C GLN A 130 1.75 8.67 13.49
N ASN A 131 0.90 8.15 14.35
CA ASN A 131 1.19 8.05 15.78
C ASN A 131 2.23 6.96 16.11
N GLY A 132 2.21 5.86 15.37
CA GLY A 132 3.07 4.71 15.64
C GLY A 132 4.46 4.82 15.02
N THR A 133 4.60 5.54 13.89
CA THR A 133 5.85 5.53 13.13
C THR A 133 6.46 6.91 12.87
N GLY A 134 5.72 7.99 13.10
CA GLY A 134 6.14 9.35 12.78
C GLY A 134 6.07 9.72 11.30
N GLU A 135 5.52 8.86 10.41
CA GLU A 135 5.25 9.24 9.02
C GLU A 135 4.13 10.29 8.97
N GLU A 136 4.45 11.50 8.58
CA GLU A 136 3.49 12.61 8.60
C GLU A 136 2.55 12.62 7.38
N ASN A 137 3.04 12.12 6.23
CA ASN A 137 2.37 12.27 4.94
C ASN A 137 1.73 10.95 4.47
N VAL A 138 0.62 10.56 5.10
CA VAL A 138 -0.12 9.35 4.76
C VAL A 138 -1.29 9.70 3.82
N HIS A 139 -1.07 9.57 2.52
CA HIS A 139 -2.05 9.93 1.49
C HIS A 139 -2.02 9.00 0.25
N VAL A 140 -1.24 7.92 0.32
CA VAL A 140 -1.11 6.95 -0.77
C VAL A 140 -1.71 5.62 -0.31
N ILE A 141 -2.40 4.92 -1.21
CA ILE A 141 -2.97 3.60 -0.93
C ILE A 141 -2.62 2.60 -2.05
N ALA A 142 -2.25 1.37 -1.68
CA ALA A 142 -2.39 0.24 -2.58
C ALA A 142 -3.74 -0.44 -2.31
N TYR A 143 -4.50 -0.73 -3.36
CA TYR A 143 -5.79 -1.38 -3.19
C TYR A 143 -5.61 -2.86 -2.79
N PRO A 144 -6.20 -3.32 -1.68
CA PRO A 144 -6.21 -4.73 -1.32
C PRO A 144 -6.62 -5.62 -2.50
N SER A 145 -5.76 -6.58 -2.85
CA SER A 145 -5.93 -7.46 -4.01
C SER A 145 -6.09 -6.71 -5.36
N GLY A 146 -5.69 -5.43 -5.42
CA GLY A 146 -5.85 -4.56 -6.58
C GLY A 146 -7.31 -4.18 -6.91
N ARG A 147 -8.27 -4.51 -6.04
CA ARG A 147 -9.71 -4.38 -6.32
C ARG A 147 -10.25 -3.02 -5.86
N TYR A 148 -10.93 -2.35 -6.78
CA TYR A 148 -11.57 -1.05 -6.53
C TYR A 148 -12.74 -0.81 -7.49
N ASN A 149 -13.52 0.22 -7.22
CA ASN A 149 -14.54 0.76 -8.12
C ASN A 149 -14.59 2.30 -7.99
N SER A 150 -15.41 2.95 -8.80
CA SER A 150 -15.52 4.42 -8.80
C SER A 150 -15.97 4.98 -7.44
N LEU A 151 -16.86 4.28 -6.73
CA LEU A 151 -17.32 4.69 -5.40
C LEU A 151 -16.17 4.65 -4.37
N ALA A 152 -15.35 3.59 -4.40
CA ALA A 152 -14.15 3.49 -3.56
C ALA A 152 -13.17 4.63 -3.84
N GLN A 153 -12.87 4.89 -5.13
CA GLN A 153 -11.95 5.97 -5.50
C GLN A 153 -12.42 7.35 -5.03
N VAL A 154 -13.70 7.67 -5.24
CA VAL A 154 -14.28 8.94 -4.79
C VAL A 154 -14.19 9.06 -3.26
N THR A 155 -14.57 8.01 -2.53
CA THR A 155 -14.51 8.01 -1.06
C THR A 155 -13.06 8.15 -0.55
N LEU A 156 -12.10 7.50 -1.18
CA LEU A 156 -10.67 7.64 -0.84
C LEU A 156 -10.18 9.07 -1.08
N LEU A 157 -10.53 9.69 -2.22
CA LEU A 157 -10.18 11.07 -2.51
C LEU A 157 -10.76 12.04 -1.47
N GLU A 158 -12.03 11.87 -1.09
CA GLU A 158 -12.70 12.65 -0.03
C GLU A 158 -11.98 12.51 1.33
N ASN A 159 -11.31 11.38 1.56
CA ASN A 159 -10.51 11.12 2.75
C ASN A 159 -9.01 11.45 2.57
N GLY A 160 -8.62 12.12 1.47
CA GLY A 160 -7.27 12.62 1.26
C GLY A 160 -6.26 11.57 0.80
N PHE A 161 -6.71 10.45 0.22
CA PHE A 161 -5.87 9.50 -0.50
C PHE A 161 -5.94 9.84 -1.99
N ASP A 162 -4.94 10.54 -2.48
CA ASP A 162 -4.90 11.12 -3.83
C ASP A 162 -3.94 10.42 -4.80
N ILE A 163 -3.27 9.36 -4.32
CA ILE A 163 -2.44 8.46 -5.12
C ILE A 163 -2.85 7.02 -4.79
N SER A 164 -3.04 6.20 -5.81
CA SER A 164 -3.39 4.79 -5.58
C SER A 164 -2.74 3.84 -6.57
N PHE A 165 -2.50 2.61 -6.11
CA PHE A 165 -1.88 1.53 -6.88
C PHE A 165 -2.80 0.32 -6.99
N THR A 166 -2.75 -0.33 -8.15
CA THR A 166 -3.42 -1.62 -8.43
C THR A 166 -2.40 -2.76 -8.44
N THR A 167 -2.87 -3.97 -8.78
CA THR A 167 -2.03 -5.14 -9.10
C THR A 167 -1.96 -5.38 -10.61
N GLU A 168 -2.54 -4.51 -11.42
CA GLU A 168 -2.45 -4.60 -12.88
C GLU A 168 -1.04 -4.27 -13.33
N GLU A 169 -0.49 -5.12 -14.20
CA GLU A 169 0.86 -4.92 -14.71
C GLU A 169 0.92 -3.84 -15.78
N GLY A 170 1.97 -3.02 -15.74
CA GLY A 170 2.19 -2.00 -16.73
C GLY A 170 3.01 -0.80 -16.28
N THR A 171 3.30 0.06 -17.23
CA THR A 171 3.90 1.39 -17.01
C THR A 171 2.81 2.45 -16.93
N ASN A 172 3.14 3.59 -16.31
CA ASN A 172 2.19 4.67 -16.10
C ASN A 172 2.59 5.94 -16.85
N THR A 173 1.61 6.66 -17.37
CA THR A 173 1.82 8.00 -17.92
C THR A 173 1.26 9.02 -16.95
N LEU A 174 2.16 9.75 -16.29
CA LEU A 174 1.78 10.81 -15.35
C LEU A 174 1.67 12.14 -16.09
N ILE A 175 0.51 12.79 -16.00
CA ILE A 175 0.22 14.01 -16.74
C ILE A 175 0.21 15.21 -15.78
N LYS A 176 1.12 16.17 -16.00
CA LYS A 176 1.20 17.37 -15.18
C LYS A 176 -0.11 18.15 -15.21
N GLY A 177 -0.63 18.47 -14.04
CA GLY A 177 -1.90 19.19 -13.89
C GLY A 177 -3.15 18.31 -13.98
N GLN A 178 -2.98 16.99 -14.14
CA GLN A 178 -4.07 16.02 -14.12
C GLN A 178 -3.88 15.05 -12.95
N PRO A 179 -4.36 15.38 -11.73
CA PRO A 179 -4.20 14.52 -10.54
C PRO A 179 -4.82 13.13 -10.73
N GLN A 180 -5.84 12.99 -11.57
CA GLN A 180 -6.47 11.69 -11.88
C GLN A 180 -5.47 10.69 -12.48
N SER A 181 -4.37 11.14 -13.11
CA SER A 181 -3.30 10.26 -13.61
C SER A 181 -2.48 9.59 -12.51
N LEU A 182 -2.75 9.90 -11.24
CA LEU A 182 -2.15 9.26 -10.07
C LEU A 182 -3.04 8.18 -9.45
N LEU A 183 -4.22 7.94 -10.00
CA LEU A 183 -5.16 6.96 -9.48
C LEU A 183 -5.08 5.65 -10.25
N GLY A 184 -5.02 4.55 -9.52
CA GLY A 184 -4.97 3.21 -10.11
C GLY A 184 -3.67 2.93 -10.85
N LEU A 185 -2.54 3.35 -10.32
CA LEU A 185 -1.22 3.14 -10.93
C LEU A 185 -0.91 1.65 -11.05
N HIS A 186 -0.45 1.27 -12.22
CA HIS A 186 -0.02 -0.10 -12.55
C HIS A 186 1.34 -0.40 -11.93
N ARG A 187 1.59 -1.67 -11.62
CA ARG A 187 2.86 -2.16 -11.06
C ARG A 187 3.22 -3.49 -11.69
N TYR A 188 4.51 -3.78 -11.80
CA TYR A 188 4.97 -5.13 -12.10
C TYR A 188 5.19 -5.91 -10.81
N ASN A 189 4.66 -7.12 -10.73
CA ASN A 189 4.81 -7.99 -9.57
C ASN A 189 6.18 -8.67 -9.59
N MET A 190 7.06 -8.25 -8.66
CA MET A 190 8.39 -8.83 -8.49
C MET A 190 8.33 -10.09 -7.60
N ASN A 191 8.62 -11.23 -8.17
CA ASN A 191 8.72 -12.50 -7.46
C ASN A 191 9.99 -13.26 -7.93
N GLN A 192 10.28 -14.38 -7.28
CA GLN A 192 11.51 -15.15 -7.54
C GLN A 192 11.61 -15.75 -8.96
N SER A 193 10.55 -15.74 -9.76
CA SER A 193 10.57 -16.20 -11.15
C SER A 193 10.95 -15.11 -12.14
N VAL A 194 10.95 -13.83 -11.71
CA VAL A 194 11.32 -12.71 -12.57
C VAL A 194 12.83 -12.65 -12.74
N SER A 195 13.31 -12.81 -13.97
CA SER A 195 14.74 -12.70 -14.25
C SER A 195 15.20 -11.22 -14.29
N VAL A 196 16.52 -11.02 -14.20
CA VAL A 196 17.12 -9.68 -14.36
C VAL A 196 16.84 -9.12 -15.74
N GLU A 197 16.86 -9.95 -16.77
CA GLU A 197 16.55 -9.58 -18.16
C GLU A 197 15.11 -9.07 -18.25
N GLN A 198 14.16 -9.79 -17.67
CA GLN A 198 12.75 -9.38 -17.65
C GLN A 198 12.56 -8.05 -16.90
N LEU A 199 13.22 -7.88 -15.74
CA LEU A 199 13.21 -6.61 -15.01
C LEU A 199 13.75 -5.47 -15.88
N MET A 200 14.85 -5.70 -16.58
CA MET A 200 15.47 -4.69 -17.46
C MET A 200 14.59 -4.31 -18.66
N GLU A 201 13.79 -5.24 -19.18
CA GLU A 201 12.79 -4.94 -20.19
C GLU A 201 11.69 -4.01 -19.64
N TRP A 202 11.19 -4.27 -18.42
CA TRP A 202 10.15 -3.45 -17.78
C TRP A 202 10.63 -2.04 -17.46
N VAL A 203 11.85 -1.89 -16.92
CA VAL A 203 12.38 -0.57 -16.52
C VAL A 203 13.07 0.20 -17.65
N SER A 204 13.29 -0.44 -18.79
CA SER A 204 13.91 0.17 -19.99
C SER A 204 13.13 -0.20 -21.25
N PRO A 205 11.80 0.04 -21.30
CA PRO A 205 11.04 -0.27 -22.48
C PRO A 205 11.65 0.44 -23.71
N ALA A 206 11.69 -0.28 -24.82
CA ALA A 206 12.14 0.31 -26.06
C ALA A 206 11.35 1.61 -26.33
N ARG A 207 12.06 2.70 -26.61
CA ARG A 207 11.42 3.95 -27.01
C ARG A 207 10.74 3.68 -28.35
N GLY A 208 9.40 3.59 -28.35
CA GLY A 208 8.60 3.56 -29.55
C GLY A 208 8.65 4.91 -30.29
#